data_fff021aa5b8e7d53179117d8d1a89b5c
#
_entry.id   fff021aa5b8e7d53179117d8d1a89b5c
#
_cell.length_a   1.000
_cell.length_b   1.000
_cell.length_c   1.000
_cell.angle_alpha   90.00
_cell.angle_beta   90.00
_cell.angle_gamma   90.00
#
_symmetry.space_group_name_H-M   'P 1'
#
loop_
_entity.id
_entity.type
_entity.pdbx_description
1 polymer ?
#
loop_
_entity_poly.entity_id
_entity_poly.type
_entity_poly.pdbx_seq_one_letter_code
_entity_poly.pdbx_strand_id
1 'polypeptide(L)'
;WYLVAATIPAGILSIVLYKISSKIIGENINVQMAVITASLIIMGIILYIVDKKAKSKTDYEHITLKQSILIGISQAIAAAFPGVSRSGITMTVARALKVDRESAAKFSFMLAMPITLAAAVFDLNKFKFDLSLILGILASFIVGIIVIKFLLKYLQFIE
;
A
#
# COMPACT_ATOMS: atom_id res chain seq x y z
N TRP A 1 1.37 -5.28 17.22
CA TRP A 1 2.12 -6.48 16.84
C TRP A 1 1.76 -7.00 15.46
N TYR A 2 0.51 -7.00 15.06
CA TYR A 2 0.06 -7.51 13.76
C TYR A 2 0.67 -6.77 12.57
N LEU A 3 0.88 -5.45 12.68
CA LEU A 3 1.55 -4.66 11.64
C LEU A 3 3.02 -5.06 11.47
N VAL A 4 3.73 -5.30 12.57
CA VAL A 4 5.13 -5.75 12.53
C VAL A 4 5.23 -7.14 11.92
N ALA A 5 4.37 -8.07 12.35
CA ALA A 5 4.31 -9.43 11.81
C ALA A 5 3.96 -9.46 10.32
N ALA A 6 3.15 -8.51 9.85
CA ALA A 6 2.80 -8.35 8.43
C ALA A 6 3.93 -7.71 7.61
N THR A 7 4.70 -6.79 8.21
CA THR A 7 5.73 -6.01 7.50
C THR A 7 7.00 -6.81 7.23
N ILE A 8 7.45 -7.65 8.19
CA ILE A 8 8.71 -8.39 8.05
C ILE A 8 8.71 -9.33 6.83
N PRO A 9 7.76 -10.28 6.69
CA PRO A 9 7.74 -11.16 5.53
C PRO A 9 7.49 -10.41 4.22
N ALA A 10 6.69 -9.34 4.26
CA ALA A 10 6.46 -8.47 3.12
C ALA A 10 7.75 -7.79 2.63
N GLY A 11 8.56 -7.26 3.55
CA GLY A 11 9.82 -6.61 3.23
C GLY A 11 10.81 -7.55 2.57
N ILE A 12 10.99 -8.75 3.13
CA ILE A 12 11.88 -9.78 2.56
C ILE A 12 11.44 -10.17 1.16
N LEU A 13 10.16 -10.47 0.99
CA LEU A 13 9.60 -10.88 -0.30
C LEU A 13 9.67 -9.74 -1.33
N SER A 14 9.47 -8.49 -0.91
CA SER A 14 9.59 -7.31 -1.77
C SER A 14 10.98 -7.17 -2.37
N ILE A 15 12.05 -7.39 -1.59
CA ILE A 15 13.42 -7.32 -2.08
C ILE A 15 13.69 -8.39 -3.14
N VAL A 16 13.22 -9.61 -2.89
CA VAL A 16 13.38 -10.74 -3.82
C VAL A 16 12.64 -10.46 -5.13
N LEU A 17 11.36 -10.11 -5.03
CA LEU A 17 10.51 -9.85 -6.20
C LEU A 17 11.00 -8.63 -7.00
N TYR A 18 11.44 -7.58 -6.34
CA TYR A 18 12.00 -6.41 -7.01
C TYR A 18 13.23 -6.76 -7.85
N LYS A 19 14.16 -7.58 -7.34
CA LYS A 19 15.33 -8.04 -8.08
C LYS A 19 14.96 -8.87 -9.31
N ILE A 20 13.91 -9.67 -9.23
CA ILE A 20 13.44 -10.48 -10.34
C ILE A 20 12.77 -9.58 -11.40
N SER A 21 11.85 -8.72 -10.98
CA SER A 21 11.08 -7.88 -11.88
C SER A 21 11.94 -6.84 -12.61
N SER A 22 12.94 -6.27 -11.95
CA SER A 22 13.86 -5.31 -12.57
C SER A 22 14.68 -5.92 -13.72
N LYS A 23 15.00 -7.21 -13.63
CA LYS A 23 15.65 -7.93 -14.73
C LYS A 23 14.73 -8.20 -15.91
N ILE A 24 13.41 -8.41 -15.65
CA ILE A 24 12.44 -8.73 -16.69
C ILE A 24 11.96 -7.48 -17.41
N ILE A 25 11.68 -6.41 -16.67
CA ILE A 25 11.14 -5.17 -17.22
C ILE A 25 12.21 -4.37 -17.95
N GLY A 26 13.48 -4.46 -17.48
CA GLY A 26 14.62 -3.78 -18.06
C GLY A 26 14.55 -2.26 -17.93
N GLU A 27 15.43 -1.56 -18.66
CA GLU A 27 15.57 -0.10 -18.58
C GLU A 27 14.80 0.65 -19.70
N ASN A 28 14.10 -0.07 -20.57
CA ASN A 28 13.35 0.56 -21.65
C ASN A 28 12.15 1.32 -21.12
N ILE A 29 12.19 2.65 -21.26
CA ILE A 29 11.17 3.56 -20.70
C ILE A 29 9.78 3.28 -21.27
N ASN A 30 9.66 2.90 -22.55
CA ASN A 30 8.37 2.61 -23.16
C ASN A 30 7.74 1.34 -22.56
N VAL A 31 8.56 0.32 -22.27
CA VAL A 31 8.10 -0.90 -21.59
C VAL A 31 7.67 -0.59 -20.17
N GLN A 32 8.44 0.21 -19.43
CA GLN A 32 8.08 0.62 -18.08
C GLN A 32 6.74 1.40 -18.05
N MET A 33 6.58 2.35 -18.96
CA MET A 33 5.33 3.12 -19.07
C MET A 33 4.13 2.24 -19.41
N ALA A 34 4.28 1.29 -20.33
CA ALA A 34 3.25 0.33 -20.68
C ALA A 34 2.87 -0.57 -19.48
N VAL A 35 3.87 -1.07 -18.74
CA VAL A 35 3.67 -1.88 -17.54
C VAL A 35 2.95 -1.09 -16.44
N ILE A 36 3.35 0.17 -16.20
CA ILE A 36 2.69 1.05 -15.23
C ILE A 36 1.22 1.25 -15.59
N THR A 37 0.95 1.60 -16.84
CA THR A 37 -0.41 1.86 -17.31
C THR A 37 -1.29 0.61 -17.20
N ALA A 38 -0.80 -0.53 -17.68
CA ALA A 38 -1.51 -1.80 -17.59
C ALA A 38 -1.76 -2.20 -16.13
N SER A 39 -0.77 -2.08 -15.27
CA SER A 39 -0.88 -2.41 -13.84
C SER A 39 -1.92 -1.56 -13.12
N LEU A 40 -1.97 -0.26 -13.40
CA LEU A 40 -2.99 0.64 -12.84
C LEU A 40 -4.41 0.24 -13.25
N ILE A 41 -4.61 -0.03 -14.54
CA ILE A 41 -5.92 -0.42 -15.07
C ILE A 41 -6.36 -1.77 -14.48
N ILE A 42 -5.49 -2.78 -14.52
CA ILE A 42 -5.77 -4.11 -14.00
C ILE A 42 -6.09 -4.05 -12.51
N MET A 43 -5.29 -3.33 -11.72
CA MET A 43 -5.53 -3.19 -10.29
C MET A 43 -6.84 -2.47 -9.97
N GLY A 44 -7.19 -1.43 -10.73
CA GLY A 44 -8.47 -0.75 -10.57
C GLY A 44 -9.66 -1.69 -10.83
N ILE A 45 -9.59 -2.49 -11.89
CA ILE A 45 -10.62 -3.48 -12.22
C ILE A 45 -10.72 -4.57 -11.13
N ILE A 46 -9.58 -5.11 -10.67
CA ILE A 46 -9.56 -6.15 -9.63
C ILE A 46 -10.15 -5.60 -8.34
N LEU A 47 -9.74 -4.41 -7.90
CA LEU A 47 -10.26 -3.77 -6.70
C LEU A 47 -11.78 -3.60 -6.80
N TYR A 48 -12.28 -3.09 -7.92
CA TYR A 48 -13.72 -2.90 -8.16
C TYR A 48 -14.49 -4.23 -8.07
N ILE A 49 -14.01 -5.28 -8.74
CA ILE A 49 -14.67 -6.60 -8.74
C ILE A 49 -14.67 -7.21 -7.34
N VAL A 50 -13.54 -7.15 -6.65
CA VAL A 50 -13.39 -7.72 -5.30
C VAL A 50 -14.27 -6.95 -4.32
N ASP A 51 -14.24 -5.62 -4.34
CA ASP A 51 -15.02 -4.80 -3.44
C ASP A 51 -16.54 -4.99 -3.62
N LYS A 52 -17.00 -5.09 -4.88
CA LYS A 52 -18.41 -5.36 -5.20
C LYS A 52 -18.90 -6.71 -4.70
N LYS A 53 -18.04 -7.73 -4.67
CA LYS A 53 -18.38 -9.09 -4.25
C LYS A 53 -18.09 -9.35 -2.76
N ALA A 54 -17.26 -8.54 -2.14
CA ALA A 54 -16.86 -8.73 -0.76
C ALA A 54 -18.03 -8.42 0.19
N LYS A 55 -18.25 -9.31 1.14
CA LYS A 55 -19.18 -9.09 2.26
C LYS A 55 -18.37 -8.61 3.44
N SER A 56 -18.70 -7.45 4.00
CA SER A 56 -18.10 -6.95 5.24
C SER A 56 -18.47 -7.84 6.41
N LYS A 57 -17.49 -8.45 7.07
CA LYS A 57 -17.68 -9.35 8.22
C LYS A 57 -16.71 -9.05 9.37
N THR A 58 -15.61 -8.38 9.10
CA THR A 58 -14.50 -8.18 10.03
C THR A 58 -14.17 -6.70 10.09
N ASP A 59 -14.32 -6.10 11.25
CA ASP A 59 -13.87 -4.75 11.55
C ASP A 59 -12.38 -4.73 11.92
N TYR A 60 -11.85 -3.53 12.16
CA TYR A 60 -10.43 -3.33 12.42
C TYR A 60 -9.94 -4.08 13.66
N GLU A 61 -10.74 -4.15 14.73
CA GLU A 61 -10.36 -4.75 16.00
C GLU A 61 -10.32 -6.28 15.96
N HIS A 62 -11.08 -6.88 15.04
CA HIS A 62 -11.20 -8.33 14.87
C HIS A 62 -10.35 -8.88 13.70
N ILE A 63 -9.45 -8.06 13.13
CA ILE A 63 -8.51 -8.56 12.12
C ILE A 63 -7.59 -9.59 12.76
N THR A 64 -7.57 -10.80 12.22
CA THR A 64 -6.73 -11.89 12.71
C THR A 64 -5.27 -11.77 12.24
N LEU A 65 -4.36 -12.40 12.96
CA LEU A 65 -2.94 -12.46 12.57
C LEU A 65 -2.75 -13.02 11.16
N LYS A 66 -3.53 -14.05 10.80
CA LYS A 66 -3.48 -14.65 9.45
C LYS A 66 -3.89 -13.65 8.37
N GLN A 67 -4.97 -12.90 8.58
CA GLN A 67 -5.40 -11.84 7.66
C GLN A 67 -4.32 -10.75 7.56
N SER A 68 -3.76 -10.32 8.67
CA SER A 68 -2.69 -9.32 8.72
C SER A 68 -1.47 -9.72 7.89
N ILE A 69 -1.00 -10.96 8.05
CA ILE A 69 0.15 -11.50 7.30
C ILE A 69 -0.17 -11.57 5.80
N LEU A 70 -1.35 -12.05 5.41
CA LEU A 70 -1.74 -12.14 4.01
C LEU A 70 -1.84 -10.74 3.36
N ILE A 71 -2.43 -9.78 4.05
CA ILE A 71 -2.48 -8.39 3.60
C ILE A 71 -1.06 -7.82 3.50
N GLY A 72 -0.20 -8.10 4.49
CA GLY A 72 1.19 -7.68 4.47
C GLY A 72 1.96 -8.23 3.28
N ILE A 73 1.93 -9.53 3.07
CA ILE A 73 2.63 -10.20 1.96
C ILE A 73 2.20 -9.66 0.60
N SER A 74 0.93 -9.27 0.44
CA SER A 74 0.44 -8.71 -0.81
C SER A 74 1.17 -7.44 -1.26
N GLN A 75 1.79 -6.69 -0.33
CA GLN A 75 2.61 -5.51 -0.68
C GLN A 75 3.80 -5.86 -1.57
N ALA A 76 4.31 -7.09 -1.49
CA ALA A 76 5.46 -7.52 -2.28
C ALA A 76 5.16 -7.50 -3.79
N ILE A 77 3.88 -7.66 -4.17
CA ILE A 77 3.44 -7.54 -5.57
C ILE A 77 3.64 -6.10 -6.07
N ALA A 78 3.35 -5.11 -5.22
CA ALA A 78 3.56 -3.71 -5.59
C ALA A 78 5.06 -3.35 -5.73
N ALA A 79 5.94 -4.03 -5.03
CA ALA A 79 7.38 -3.87 -5.21
C ALA A 79 7.89 -4.52 -6.50
N ALA A 80 7.22 -5.60 -6.96
CA ALA A 80 7.58 -6.30 -8.17
C ALA A 80 7.15 -5.57 -9.44
N PHE A 81 5.96 -4.98 -9.45
CA PHE A 81 5.38 -4.39 -10.65
C PHE A 81 5.20 -2.87 -10.47
N PRO A 82 5.93 -2.05 -11.24
CA PRO A 82 5.72 -0.62 -11.24
C PRO A 82 4.28 -0.31 -11.68
N GLY A 83 3.65 0.65 -11.01
CA GLY A 83 2.24 0.99 -11.26
C GLY A 83 1.24 0.22 -10.38
N VAL A 84 1.60 -0.91 -9.79
CA VAL A 84 0.73 -1.55 -8.80
C VAL A 84 0.71 -0.69 -7.53
N SER A 85 -0.45 -0.12 -7.25
CA SER A 85 -0.64 0.68 -6.04
C SER A 85 -0.51 -0.20 -4.79
N ARG A 86 0.44 0.11 -3.91
CA ARG A 86 0.63 -0.63 -2.65
C ARG A 86 -0.62 -0.63 -1.79
N SER A 87 -1.24 0.54 -1.59
CA SER A 87 -2.51 0.62 -0.86
C SER A 87 -3.65 -0.05 -1.62
N GLY A 88 -3.66 0.03 -2.94
CA GLY A 88 -4.63 -0.66 -3.78
C GLY A 88 -4.61 -2.17 -3.58
N ILE A 89 -3.44 -2.81 -3.64
CA ILE A 89 -3.34 -4.26 -3.47
C ILE A 89 -3.66 -4.70 -2.04
N THR A 90 -3.19 -3.97 -1.02
CA THR A 90 -3.48 -4.32 0.38
C THR A 90 -4.95 -4.16 0.72
N MET A 91 -5.62 -3.11 0.25
CA MET A 91 -7.07 -2.95 0.39
C MET A 91 -7.82 -4.06 -0.36
N THR A 92 -7.41 -4.40 -1.58
CA THR A 92 -8.02 -5.48 -2.37
C THR A 92 -7.98 -6.81 -1.63
N VAL A 93 -6.81 -7.17 -1.08
CA VAL A 93 -6.66 -8.41 -0.32
C VAL A 93 -7.44 -8.36 0.99
N ALA A 94 -7.46 -7.24 1.70
CA ALA A 94 -8.26 -7.07 2.91
C ALA A 94 -9.76 -7.26 2.60
N ARG A 95 -10.28 -6.65 1.53
CA ARG A 95 -11.66 -6.84 1.07
C ARG A 95 -11.95 -8.30 0.68
N ALA A 96 -11.05 -8.95 -0.03
CA ALA A 96 -11.17 -10.38 -0.36
C ALA A 96 -11.26 -11.26 0.89
N LEU A 97 -10.57 -10.87 1.97
CA LEU A 97 -10.62 -11.51 3.28
C LEU A 97 -11.82 -11.06 4.14
N LYS A 98 -12.78 -10.35 3.55
CA LYS A 98 -14.04 -9.89 4.17
C LYS A 98 -13.86 -8.82 5.26
N VAL A 99 -12.75 -8.11 5.26
CA VAL A 99 -12.58 -6.92 6.09
C VAL A 99 -13.43 -5.79 5.49
N ASP A 100 -14.11 -5.01 6.33
CA ASP A 100 -14.91 -3.86 5.88
C ASP A 100 -14.06 -2.80 5.18
N ARG A 101 -14.68 -1.87 4.45
CA ARG A 101 -13.97 -0.88 3.62
C ARG A 101 -13.12 0.07 4.45
N GLU A 102 -13.69 0.61 5.52
CA GLU A 102 -12.98 1.53 6.40
C GLU A 102 -11.78 0.85 7.06
N SER A 103 -11.99 -0.34 7.62
CA SER A 103 -10.93 -1.11 8.29
C SER A 103 -9.84 -1.54 7.33
N ALA A 104 -10.19 -1.92 6.10
CA ALA A 104 -9.24 -2.26 5.05
C ALA A 104 -8.35 -1.06 4.69
N ALA A 105 -8.94 0.13 4.53
CA ALA A 105 -8.20 1.36 4.27
C ALA A 105 -7.32 1.75 5.46
N LYS A 106 -7.88 1.74 6.67
CA LYS A 106 -7.17 2.05 7.92
C LYS A 106 -5.97 1.14 8.12
N PHE A 107 -6.16 -0.17 7.98
CA PHE A 107 -5.07 -1.15 8.11
C PHE A 107 -4.00 -0.95 7.03
N SER A 108 -4.39 -0.69 5.78
CA SER A 108 -3.48 -0.42 4.67
C SER A 108 -2.62 0.83 4.91
N PHE A 109 -3.20 1.92 5.42
CA PHE A 109 -2.45 3.13 5.75
C PHE A 109 -1.50 2.92 6.93
N MET A 110 -1.94 2.21 7.98
CA MET A 110 -1.06 1.90 9.11
C MET A 110 0.09 0.97 8.70
N LEU A 111 -0.16 0.02 7.80
CA LEU A 111 0.86 -0.87 7.27
C LEU A 111 1.89 -0.14 6.40
N ALA A 112 1.52 1.01 5.83
CA ALA A 112 2.43 1.86 5.09
C ALA A 112 3.51 2.52 5.97
N MET A 113 3.19 2.84 7.24
CA MET A 113 4.07 3.60 8.12
C MET A 113 5.44 2.94 8.34
N PRO A 114 5.54 1.65 8.75
CA PRO A 114 6.84 1.05 9.01
C PRO A 114 7.70 0.94 7.75
N ILE A 115 7.11 0.74 6.58
CA ILE A 115 7.85 0.62 5.32
C ILE A 115 8.35 1.98 4.84
N THR A 116 7.52 3.03 4.93
CA THR A 116 7.96 4.40 4.57
C THR A 116 9.01 4.92 5.53
N LEU A 117 8.89 4.60 6.82
CA LEU A 117 9.92 4.94 7.80
C LEU A 117 11.25 4.22 7.47
N ALA A 118 11.20 2.93 7.18
CA ALA A 118 12.40 2.19 6.78
C ALA A 118 13.05 2.78 5.52
N ALA A 119 12.27 3.11 4.50
CA ALA A 119 12.77 3.76 3.28
C ALA A 119 13.42 5.12 3.58
N ALA A 120 12.78 5.95 4.43
CA ALA A 120 13.34 7.24 4.84
C ALA A 120 14.67 7.07 5.58
N VAL A 121 14.79 6.08 6.46
CA VAL A 121 16.05 5.78 7.17
C VAL A 121 17.15 5.34 6.21
N PHE A 122 16.85 4.51 5.22
CA PHE A 122 17.83 4.08 4.21
C PHE A 122 18.35 5.24 3.36
N ASP A 123 17.53 6.24 3.10
CA ASP A 123 17.89 7.38 2.26
C ASP A 123 18.35 8.61 3.05
N LEU A 124 18.48 8.52 4.39
CA LEU A 124 18.88 9.66 5.25
C LEU A 124 20.11 10.41 4.74
N ASN A 125 21.11 9.69 4.22
CA ASN A 125 22.34 10.30 3.72
C ASN A 125 22.16 11.14 2.43
N LYS A 126 21.00 11.01 1.77
CA LYS A 126 20.67 11.76 0.56
C LYS A 126 19.92 13.06 0.86
N PHE A 127 19.40 13.21 2.07
CA PHE A 127 18.64 14.39 2.45
C PHE A 127 19.54 15.59 2.74
N LYS A 128 19.25 16.71 2.08
CA LYS A 128 19.77 18.01 2.46
C LYS A 128 18.75 18.67 3.38
N PHE A 129 19.17 18.91 4.63
CA PHE A 129 18.33 19.60 5.60
C PHE A 129 18.29 21.09 5.28
N ASP A 130 17.31 21.50 4.50
CA ASP A 130 17.05 22.89 4.15
C ASP A 130 15.58 23.27 4.47
N LEU A 131 15.27 24.55 4.29
CA LEU A 131 13.92 25.05 4.53
C LEU A 131 12.87 24.37 3.64
N SER A 132 13.25 24.02 2.41
CA SER A 132 12.36 23.36 1.45
C SER A 132 11.93 21.99 1.94
N LEU A 133 12.84 21.22 2.56
CA LEU A 133 12.52 19.93 3.18
C LEU A 133 11.51 20.07 4.32
N ILE A 134 11.72 21.05 5.21
CA ILE A 134 10.83 21.31 6.34
C ILE A 134 9.43 21.70 5.86
N LEU A 135 9.35 22.63 4.90
CA LEU A 135 8.07 23.06 4.32
C LEU A 135 7.36 21.89 3.60
N GLY A 136 8.11 21.06 2.88
CA GLY A 136 7.57 19.86 2.22
C GLY A 136 6.98 18.86 3.22
N ILE A 137 7.67 18.59 4.32
CA ILE A 137 7.19 17.70 5.40
C ILE A 137 5.91 18.27 6.03
N LEU A 138 5.89 19.56 6.38
CA LEU A 138 4.73 20.22 6.98
C LEU A 138 3.52 20.20 6.03
N ALA A 139 3.72 20.55 4.77
CA ALA A 139 2.65 20.52 3.77
C ALA A 139 2.10 19.13 3.57
N SER A 140 2.96 18.11 3.42
CA SER A 140 2.56 16.71 3.28
C SER A 140 1.81 16.20 4.50
N PHE A 141 2.23 16.58 5.70
CA PHE A 141 1.58 16.21 6.95
C PHE A 141 0.16 16.78 7.04
N ILE A 142 -0.01 18.08 6.79
CA ILE A 142 -1.32 18.74 6.84
C ILE A 142 -2.27 18.15 5.80
N VAL A 143 -1.83 18.08 4.54
CA VAL A 143 -2.64 17.52 3.45
C VAL A 143 -2.98 16.05 3.72
N GLY A 144 -2.02 15.26 4.20
CA GLY A 144 -2.21 13.85 4.54
C GLY A 144 -3.29 13.65 5.60
N ILE A 145 -3.27 14.43 6.69
CA ILE A 145 -4.32 14.36 7.73
C ILE A 145 -5.71 14.68 7.14
N ILE A 146 -5.81 15.74 6.36
CA ILE A 146 -7.10 16.16 5.77
C ILE A 146 -7.63 15.09 4.84
N VAL A 147 -6.81 14.60 3.91
CA VAL A 147 -7.22 13.61 2.90
C VAL A 147 -7.58 12.26 3.53
N ILE A 148 -6.75 11.75 4.45
CA ILE A 148 -7.04 10.47 5.12
C ILE A 148 -8.31 10.56 5.95
N LYS A 149 -8.50 11.65 6.71
CA LYS A 149 -9.69 11.85 7.51
C LYS A 149 -10.97 11.92 6.66
N PHE A 150 -10.90 12.66 5.54
CA PHE A 150 -12.00 12.75 4.59
C PHE A 150 -12.31 11.39 3.95
N LEU A 151 -11.28 10.65 3.50
CA LEU A 151 -11.44 9.35 2.86
C LEU A 151 -12.07 8.32 3.81
N LEU A 152 -11.57 8.22 5.04
CA LEU A 152 -12.12 7.28 6.01
C LEU A 152 -13.58 7.61 6.33
N LYS A 153 -13.92 8.88 6.53
CA LYS A 153 -15.31 9.32 6.74
C LYS A 153 -16.20 8.98 5.54
N TYR A 154 -15.70 9.16 4.33
CA TYR A 154 -16.43 8.82 3.11
C TYR A 154 -16.69 7.32 2.98
N LEU A 155 -15.71 6.48 3.32
CA LEU A 155 -15.86 5.04 3.30
C LEU A 155 -16.89 4.53 4.32
N GLN A 156 -16.95 5.12 5.51
CA GLN A 156 -18.00 4.83 6.51
C GLN A 156 -19.41 5.12 5.98
N PHE A 157 -19.53 6.16 5.17
CA PHE A 157 -20.85 6.57 4.64
C PHE A 157 -21.37 5.63 3.55
N ILE A 158 -20.47 4.95 2.82
CA ILE A 158 -20.83 4.06 1.69
C ILE A 158 -21.04 2.60 2.14
N GLU A 159 -20.63 2.25 3.35
CA GLU A 159 -20.76 0.89 3.89
C GLU A 159 -22.17 0.60 4.41
#